data_ad9afa65249dbab792324a49a8a448cd
#
_entry.id   ad9afa65249dbab792324a49a8a448cd
#
_cell.length_a   1.000
_cell.length_b   1.000
_cell.length_c   1.000
_cell.angle_alpha   90.00
_cell.angle_beta   90.00
_cell.angle_gamma   90.00
#
_symmetry.space_group_name_H-M   'P 1'
#
loop_
_entity.id
_entity.type
_entity.pdbx_description
1 polymer ?
#
loop_
_entity_poly.entity_id
_entity_poly.type
_entity_poly.pdbx_seq_one_letter_code
_entity_poly.pdbx_strand_id
1 'polypeptide(L)'
;MTHKRRAFGAGVAAAVLLALTGLPSAAAADPAPSAPADGKVMLVMGQDSDTLSDYRRDVLDDPALGAPDPGGVTLYTNLVLGGSPEALAGMTGPADWGAGTVDFARTTREYPNATVAVGLYLSDATSGCTNQPLRAIIGRDDADVTAGNPNLVTRYRAKVDEMINRFKSYDRDILLRIGYEFDGPWNCYNSEFYKDAFRYIKGRVDALGATRVATVWQSAAWPVDTHPDHPEWNYVVTDPGHLDDWYPGDQYVDWVGLSSFYNSRSVRTQWGCGTYDTDPVGLQDRLLDFARAHGKPAMVSEAAPQGARTGAGTASCIFRNNPAPSSGQAIWDGWHAGYFDWVERNKDVIRAAAYINTDWDAQTQWQCANGAQAGGPGCVNGNWGDSRVQADPTVLARFLDEIRKPTWTHNE
;
A
#
# COMPACT_ATOMS: atom_id res chain seq x y z
N MET A 1 88.09 -14.24 28.27
CA MET A 1 88.22 -14.86 29.62
C MET A 1 86.86 -14.82 30.29
N THR A 2 86.27 -16.03 30.54
CA THR A 2 85.50 -16.43 31.74
C THR A 2 84.24 -15.57 32.05
N HIS A 3 83.08 -16.07 32.30
CA HIS A 3 82.55 -17.37 32.69
C HIS A 3 81.01 -17.38 32.50
N LYS A 4 80.51 -18.59 32.22
CA LYS A 4 79.15 -19.02 32.29
C LYS A 4 78.43 -18.74 33.62
N ARG A 5 77.10 -18.48 33.59
CA ARG A 5 76.16 -19.25 34.42
C ARG A 5 74.78 -19.25 33.81
N ARG A 6 74.23 -20.45 33.75
CA ARG A 6 72.81 -20.76 33.43
C ARG A 6 71.93 -20.53 34.66
N ALA A 7 70.76 -20.04 34.50
CA ALA A 7 69.69 -20.24 35.48
C ALA A 7 68.42 -20.61 34.78
N PHE A 8 67.83 -21.72 35.17
CA PHE A 8 66.50 -22.24 34.80
C PHE A 8 65.41 -21.37 35.44
N GLY A 9 64.41 -20.99 34.74
CA GLY A 9 63.21 -20.36 35.27
C GLY A 9 61.99 -20.99 34.68
N ALA A 10 61.13 -21.53 35.54
CA ALA A 10 59.93 -22.31 35.26
C ALA A 10 58.85 -21.53 34.47
N GLY A 11 58.30 -22.19 33.46
CA GLY A 11 57.15 -21.67 32.73
C GLY A 11 55.90 -21.81 33.57
N VAL A 12 55.16 -20.71 33.73
CA VAL A 12 53.76 -20.69 34.19
C VAL A 12 52.88 -20.59 32.96
N ALA A 13 52.19 -21.67 32.64
CA ALA A 13 51.15 -21.68 31.61
C ALA A 13 49.92 -20.99 32.18
N ALA A 14 49.62 -19.77 31.71
CA ALA A 14 48.34 -19.11 31.96
C ALA A 14 47.30 -19.65 30.98
N ALA A 15 46.36 -20.42 31.48
CA ALA A 15 45.18 -20.84 30.75
C ALA A 15 44.24 -19.63 30.64
N VAL A 16 44.12 -19.08 29.44
CA VAL A 16 43.11 -18.05 29.13
C VAL A 16 41.78 -18.79 28.92
N LEU A 17 40.90 -18.73 29.93
CA LEU A 17 39.46 -19.08 29.75
C LEU A 17 38.83 -17.99 28.89
N LEU A 18 38.55 -18.27 27.63
CA LEU A 18 37.62 -17.49 26.82
C LEU A 18 36.19 -17.74 27.36
N ALA A 19 35.69 -16.79 28.13
CA ALA A 19 34.27 -16.73 28.42
C ALA A 19 33.53 -16.36 27.10
N LEU A 20 32.91 -17.33 26.49
CA LEU A 20 31.89 -17.12 25.45
C LEU A 20 30.70 -16.44 26.12
N THR A 21 30.70 -15.10 26.15
CA THR A 21 29.48 -14.36 26.44
C THR A 21 28.54 -14.58 25.25
N GLY A 22 27.56 -15.45 25.46
CA GLY A 22 26.47 -15.62 24.49
C GLY A 22 25.86 -14.26 24.21
N LEU A 23 25.87 -13.85 22.93
CA LEU A 23 25.07 -12.72 22.45
C LEU A 23 23.62 -13.03 22.83
N PRO A 24 22.88 -12.09 23.41
CA PRO A 24 21.46 -12.30 23.62
C PRO A 24 20.84 -12.64 22.28
N SER A 25 20.19 -13.80 22.20
CA SER A 25 19.33 -14.15 21.06
C SER A 25 18.33 -13.02 20.94
N ALA A 26 18.31 -12.35 19.81
CA ALA A 26 17.26 -11.38 19.53
C ALA A 26 15.92 -12.13 19.75
N ALA A 27 15.14 -11.67 20.70
CA ALA A 27 13.80 -12.18 20.89
C ALA A 27 13.10 -12.05 19.53
N ALA A 28 12.51 -13.13 19.03
CA ALA A 28 11.67 -13.04 17.85
C ALA A 28 10.64 -11.95 18.11
N ALA A 29 10.54 -10.98 17.21
CA ALA A 29 9.51 -9.97 17.31
C ALA A 29 8.14 -10.70 17.31
N ASP A 30 7.21 -10.22 18.13
CA ASP A 30 5.85 -10.73 18.08
C ASP A 30 5.32 -10.61 16.65
N PRO A 31 4.60 -11.62 16.14
CA PRO A 31 4.07 -11.56 14.80
C PRO A 31 3.18 -10.32 14.64
N ALA A 32 3.35 -9.59 13.54
CA ALA A 32 2.54 -8.41 13.27
C ALA A 32 1.04 -8.82 13.23
N PRO A 33 0.15 -7.99 13.77
CA PRO A 33 -1.28 -8.28 13.73
C PRO A 33 -1.75 -8.61 12.32
N SER A 34 -2.61 -9.61 12.17
CA SER A 34 -3.22 -10.10 10.93
C SER A 34 -2.25 -10.78 9.93
N ALA A 35 -0.98 -10.99 10.29
CA ALA A 35 -0.05 -11.67 9.38
C ALA A 35 -0.37 -13.17 9.32
N PRO A 36 -0.57 -13.75 8.11
CA PRO A 36 -0.74 -15.19 7.96
C PRO A 36 0.56 -15.94 8.34
N ALA A 37 0.51 -17.27 8.46
CA ALA A 37 1.67 -18.10 8.79
C ALA A 37 2.81 -17.94 7.77
N ASP A 38 4.06 -18.23 8.18
CA ASP A 38 5.25 -18.04 7.33
C ASP A 38 5.15 -18.72 5.97
N GLY A 39 5.56 -18.01 4.94
CA GLY A 39 5.46 -18.47 3.56
C GLY A 39 4.03 -18.48 2.99
N LYS A 40 3.07 -17.88 3.70
CA LYS A 40 1.69 -17.70 3.25
C LYS A 40 1.42 -16.23 2.95
N VAL A 41 0.58 -15.99 1.95
CA VAL A 41 0.19 -14.66 1.49
C VAL A 41 -1.33 -14.54 1.50
N MET A 42 -1.86 -13.53 2.16
CA MET A 42 -3.28 -13.24 2.14
C MET A 42 -3.65 -12.59 0.81
N LEU A 43 -4.60 -13.21 0.08
CA LEU A 43 -5.20 -12.56 -1.09
C LEU A 43 -6.16 -11.46 -0.62
N VAL A 44 -5.96 -10.24 -1.11
CA VAL A 44 -6.83 -9.09 -0.83
C VAL A 44 -7.45 -8.61 -2.14
N MET A 45 -8.77 -8.49 -2.21
CA MET A 45 -9.49 -8.01 -3.41
C MET A 45 -10.05 -6.61 -3.20
N GLY A 46 -10.17 -5.85 -4.25
CA GLY A 46 -10.78 -4.53 -4.16
C GLY A 46 -10.64 -3.73 -5.44
N GLN A 47 -11.03 -2.45 -5.41
CA GLN A 47 -10.80 -1.49 -4.29
C GLN A 47 -12.08 -0.78 -3.75
N ASP A 48 -13.21 -0.99 -4.31
CA ASP A 48 -14.48 -0.34 -3.94
C ASP A 48 -15.58 -1.39 -3.78
N SER A 49 -16.69 -0.99 -3.19
CA SER A 49 -17.78 -1.92 -2.89
C SER A 49 -18.52 -2.42 -4.14
N ASP A 50 -18.54 -1.63 -5.21
CA ASP A 50 -19.21 -2.06 -6.46
C ASP A 50 -18.36 -3.14 -7.15
N THR A 51 -17.05 -2.91 -7.25
CA THR A 51 -16.06 -3.89 -7.76
C THR A 51 -16.11 -5.19 -6.97
N LEU A 52 -16.17 -5.11 -5.64
CA LEU A 52 -16.26 -6.28 -4.77
C LEU A 52 -17.58 -7.04 -4.95
N SER A 53 -18.71 -6.33 -5.06
CA SER A 53 -20.02 -6.95 -5.33
C SER A 53 -20.04 -7.64 -6.69
N ASP A 54 -19.42 -7.02 -7.72
CA ASP A 54 -19.29 -7.63 -9.05
C ASP A 54 -18.43 -8.91 -9.00
N TYR A 55 -17.29 -8.89 -8.30
CA TYR A 55 -16.45 -10.07 -8.15
C TYR A 55 -17.17 -11.20 -7.41
N ARG A 56 -17.92 -10.88 -6.34
CA ARG A 56 -18.76 -11.86 -5.65
C ARG A 56 -19.76 -12.49 -6.57
N ARG A 57 -20.61 -11.68 -7.24
CA ARG A 57 -21.66 -12.14 -8.15
C ARG A 57 -21.11 -12.99 -9.30
N ASP A 58 -20.04 -12.53 -9.95
CA ASP A 58 -19.57 -13.08 -11.21
C ASP A 58 -18.54 -14.21 -11.03
N VAL A 59 -17.89 -14.31 -9.86
CA VAL A 59 -16.81 -15.26 -9.61
C VAL A 59 -17.06 -16.14 -8.40
N LEU A 60 -17.36 -15.55 -7.23
CA LEU A 60 -17.48 -16.34 -5.99
C LEU A 60 -18.81 -17.10 -5.92
N ASP A 61 -19.91 -16.48 -6.36
CA ASP A 61 -21.24 -17.08 -6.31
C ASP A 61 -21.51 -18.05 -7.48
N ASP A 62 -20.58 -18.18 -8.45
CA ASP A 62 -20.65 -19.20 -9.49
C ASP A 62 -20.05 -20.52 -9.00
N PRO A 63 -20.88 -21.53 -8.67
CA PRO A 63 -20.41 -22.81 -8.17
C PRO A 63 -19.57 -23.60 -9.16
N ALA A 64 -19.68 -23.30 -10.47
CA ALA A 64 -18.87 -23.95 -11.49
C ALA A 64 -17.42 -23.50 -11.45
N LEU A 65 -17.14 -22.30 -10.95
CA LEU A 65 -15.78 -21.78 -10.79
C LEU A 65 -15.10 -22.30 -9.53
N GLY A 66 -15.87 -22.53 -8.45
CA GLY A 66 -15.30 -22.98 -7.17
C GLY A 66 -14.18 -22.07 -6.68
N ALA A 67 -14.36 -20.75 -6.83
CA ALA A 67 -13.39 -19.76 -6.43
C ALA A 67 -13.34 -19.64 -4.91
N PRO A 68 -12.14 -19.57 -4.28
CA PRO A 68 -12.04 -19.38 -2.84
C PRO A 68 -12.36 -17.93 -2.46
N ASP A 69 -12.98 -17.72 -1.30
CA ASP A 69 -13.20 -16.37 -0.75
C ASP A 69 -11.85 -15.71 -0.43
N PRO A 70 -11.63 -14.44 -0.79
CA PRO A 70 -10.38 -13.76 -0.47
C PRO A 70 -10.17 -13.61 1.03
N GLY A 71 -8.93 -13.68 1.49
CA GLY A 71 -8.57 -13.47 2.89
C GLY A 71 -8.82 -12.03 3.37
N GLY A 72 -8.82 -11.08 2.44
CA GLY A 72 -9.08 -9.67 2.72
C GLY A 72 -9.76 -8.94 1.58
N VAL A 73 -10.28 -7.76 1.90
CA VAL A 73 -10.81 -6.78 0.93
C VAL A 73 -10.19 -5.42 1.20
N THR A 74 -10.10 -4.55 0.18
CA THR A 74 -9.60 -3.19 0.36
C THR A 74 -10.65 -2.16 0.03
N LEU A 75 -10.74 -1.14 0.89
CA LEU A 75 -11.63 0.02 0.77
C LEU A 75 -10.88 1.29 1.12
N TYR A 76 -11.48 2.44 0.85
CA TYR A 76 -10.90 3.74 1.14
C TYR A 76 -11.81 4.60 2.01
N THR A 77 -11.21 5.52 2.74
CA THR A 77 -11.88 6.62 3.42
C THR A 77 -10.94 7.82 3.52
N ASN A 78 -11.44 8.94 4.01
CA ASN A 78 -10.64 10.14 4.16
C ASN A 78 -10.82 10.80 5.53
N LEU A 79 -9.86 11.66 5.88
CA LEU A 79 -9.93 12.57 7.03
C LEU A 79 -9.76 14.02 6.55
N VAL A 80 -10.59 14.47 5.60
CA VAL A 80 -10.61 15.84 5.10
C VAL A 80 -11.91 16.49 5.52
N LEU A 81 -11.86 17.38 6.52
CA LEU A 81 -13.03 18.09 7.00
C LEU A 81 -13.51 19.15 6.00
N GLY A 82 -14.81 19.21 5.79
CA GLY A 82 -15.42 20.14 4.83
C GLY A 82 -15.22 19.73 3.37
N GLY A 83 -14.74 18.51 3.13
CA GLY A 83 -14.67 17.92 1.79
C GLY A 83 -16.03 17.45 1.27
N SER A 84 -16.08 17.10 0.00
CA SER A 84 -17.22 16.41 -0.62
C SER A 84 -16.69 15.24 -1.43
N PRO A 85 -16.87 14.00 -0.96
CA PRO A 85 -17.51 13.56 0.30
C PRO A 85 -16.81 13.99 1.58
N GLU A 86 -17.58 14.10 2.67
CA GLU A 86 -17.11 14.53 3.99
C GLU A 86 -16.17 13.47 4.64
N ALA A 87 -15.44 13.88 5.67
CA ALA A 87 -14.54 13.01 6.43
C ALA A 87 -15.25 11.74 6.93
N LEU A 88 -14.58 10.59 6.81
CA LEU A 88 -15.07 9.24 7.09
C LEU A 88 -16.23 8.76 6.18
N ALA A 89 -16.42 9.42 5.05
CA ALA A 89 -17.33 8.91 4.03
C ALA A 89 -16.95 7.46 3.63
N GLY A 90 -17.92 6.68 3.17
CA GLY A 90 -17.80 5.22 3.03
C GLY A 90 -18.05 4.47 4.35
N MET A 91 -17.50 4.94 5.48
CA MET A 91 -17.73 4.37 6.81
C MET A 91 -19.02 4.88 7.46
N THR A 92 -19.42 6.10 7.16
CA THR A 92 -20.62 6.76 7.70
C THR A 92 -21.85 6.60 6.80
N GLY A 93 -21.67 6.17 5.59
CA GLY A 93 -22.65 5.92 4.54
C GLY A 93 -21.93 5.79 3.21
N PRO A 94 -22.61 5.30 2.15
CA PRO A 94 -22.00 5.17 0.83
C PRO A 94 -21.42 6.47 0.32
N ALA A 95 -20.27 6.40 -0.34
CA ALA A 95 -19.60 7.56 -0.93
C ALA A 95 -18.87 7.16 -2.21
N ASP A 96 -18.83 8.06 -3.18
CA ASP A 96 -18.11 7.90 -4.44
C ASP A 96 -17.27 9.15 -4.70
N TRP A 97 -15.95 8.94 -4.89
CA TRP A 97 -14.99 9.97 -5.28
C TRP A 97 -14.70 9.98 -6.79
N GLY A 98 -15.48 9.24 -7.57
CA GLY A 98 -15.25 9.02 -8.99
C GLY A 98 -14.49 7.73 -9.31
N ALA A 99 -14.16 6.95 -8.28
CA ALA A 99 -13.43 5.68 -8.37
C ALA A 99 -14.25 4.48 -7.88
N GLY A 100 -15.58 4.54 -8.02
CA GLY A 100 -16.53 3.54 -7.53
C GLY A 100 -17.05 3.86 -6.14
N THR A 101 -18.20 3.24 -5.80
CA THR A 101 -18.83 3.45 -4.50
C THR A 101 -18.12 2.69 -3.39
N VAL A 102 -17.79 3.37 -2.31
CA VAL A 102 -17.33 2.76 -1.08
C VAL A 102 -18.45 2.73 -0.05
N ASP A 103 -18.77 1.54 0.47
CA ASP A 103 -19.77 1.30 1.51
C ASP A 103 -19.26 0.16 2.43
N PHE A 104 -18.66 0.53 3.55
CA PHE A 104 -18.12 -0.44 4.51
C PHE A 104 -19.20 -1.38 5.04
N ALA A 105 -20.42 -0.88 5.27
CA ALA A 105 -21.50 -1.70 5.79
C ALA A 105 -21.96 -2.77 4.78
N ARG A 106 -21.99 -2.45 3.49
CA ARG A 106 -22.28 -3.41 2.41
C ARG A 106 -21.17 -4.44 2.31
N THR A 107 -19.91 -3.98 2.14
CA THR A 107 -18.77 -4.87 1.93
C THR A 107 -18.54 -5.81 3.10
N THR A 108 -18.69 -5.32 4.34
CA THR A 108 -18.50 -6.19 5.52
C THR A 108 -19.60 -7.24 5.68
N ARG A 109 -20.78 -7.05 5.11
CA ARG A 109 -21.83 -8.09 5.02
C ARG A 109 -21.56 -9.09 3.90
N GLU A 110 -21.09 -8.63 2.76
CA GLU A 110 -20.77 -9.50 1.61
C GLU A 110 -19.52 -10.35 1.86
N TYR A 111 -18.58 -9.86 2.65
CA TYR A 111 -17.31 -10.53 3.00
C TYR A 111 -17.18 -10.62 4.54
N PRO A 112 -17.96 -11.49 5.20
CA PRO A 112 -18.13 -11.46 6.65
C PRO A 112 -16.84 -11.75 7.46
N ASN A 113 -15.94 -12.57 6.91
CA ASN A 113 -14.71 -12.99 7.60
C ASN A 113 -13.44 -12.29 7.08
N ALA A 114 -13.56 -11.46 6.05
CA ALA A 114 -12.40 -10.84 5.41
C ALA A 114 -11.73 -9.80 6.32
N THR A 115 -10.40 -9.80 6.35
CA THR A 115 -9.61 -8.65 6.80
C THR A 115 -9.92 -7.45 5.93
N VAL A 116 -10.05 -6.25 6.51
CA VAL A 116 -10.29 -5.03 5.72
C VAL A 116 -9.04 -4.18 5.70
N ALA A 117 -8.42 -4.06 4.53
CA ALA A 117 -7.39 -3.08 4.29
C ALA A 117 -8.04 -1.72 3.97
N VAL A 118 -7.64 -0.67 4.71
CA VAL A 118 -8.27 0.65 4.60
C VAL A 118 -7.26 1.68 4.16
N GLY A 119 -7.40 2.21 2.96
CA GLY A 119 -6.66 3.38 2.50
C GLY A 119 -7.22 4.64 3.17
N LEU A 120 -6.43 5.26 4.03
CA LEU A 120 -6.79 6.51 4.71
C LEU A 120 -6.18 7.70 3.99
N TYR A 121 -6.99 8.49 3.30
CA TYR A 121 -6.57 9.70 2.63
C TYR A 121 -6.52 10.89 3.60
N LEU A 122 -5.37 11.59 3.63
CA LEU A 122 -5.09 12.69 4.55
C LEU A 122 -4.68 13.98 3.81
N SER A 123 -4.93 14.02 2.50
CA SER A 123 -4.42 15.10 1.66
C SER A 123 -5.47 16.18 1.42
N ASP A 124 -4.98 17.39 1.30
CA ASP A 124 -5.70 18.55 0.78
C ASP A 124 -5.11 19.03 -0.56
N ALA A 125 -4.57 18.12 -1.35
CA ALA A 125 -3.90 18.41 -2.62
C ALA A 125 -4.73 19.31 -3.56
N THR A 126 -6.05 19.12 -3.58
CA THR A 126 -6.98 19.95 -4.36
C THR A 126 -7.15 21.38 -3.81
N SER A 127 -6.70 21.64 -2.58
CA SER A 127 -6.78 22.92 -1.88
C SER A 127 -5.42 23.63 -1.76
N GLY A 128 -4.41 23.17 -2.52
CA GLY A 128 -3.10 23.81 -2.61
C GLY A 128 -2.02 23.27 -1.68
N CYS A 129 -2.07 22.00 -1.32
CA CYS A 129 -1.00 21.31 -0.55
C CYS A 129 -0.66 21.99 0.78
N THR A 130 -1.65 22.47 1.51
CA THR A 130 -1.41 23.15 2.79
C THR A 130 -1.07 22.17 3.92
N ASN A 131 -1.27 20.87 3.70
CA ASN A 131 -1.14 19.79 4.69
C ASN A 131 -2.03 20.01 5.92
N GLN A 132 -3.17 20.68 5.76
CA GLN A 132 -4.06 21.00 6.88
C GLN A 132 -4.48 19.77 7.70
N PRO A 133 -4.89 18.60 7.09
CA PRO A 133 -5.23 17.43 7.87
C PRO A 133 -4.08 16.96 8.76
N LEU A 134 -2.87 16.85 8.21
CA LEU A 134 -1.69 16.42 8.94
C LEU A 134 -1.33 17.39 10.06
N ARG A 135 -1.29 18.70 9.75
CA ARG A 135 -0.98 19.75 10.72
C ARG A 135 -1.98 19.80 11.87
N ALA A 136 -3.27 19.68 11.57
CA ALA A 136 -4.31 19.67 12.59
C ALA A 136 -4.22 18.41 13.49
N ILE A 137 -3.99 17.22 12.91
CA ILE A 137 -3.83 15.96 13.66
C ILE A 137 -2.68 16.08 14.68
N ILE A 138 -1.54 16.64 14.27
CA ILE A 138 -0.36 16.78 15.15
C ILE A 138 -0.47 17.97 16.12
N GLY A 139 -1.51 18.78 15.99
CA GLY A 139 -1.76 19.90 16.90
C GLY A 139 -0.83 21.11 16.66
N ARG A 140 -0.46 21.36 15.41
CA ARG A 140 0.29 22.58 15.07
C ARG A 140 -0.59 23.79 15.34
N ASP A 141 -0.06 24.78 16.07
CA ASP A 141 -0.78 25.96 16.53
C ASP A 141 -1.40 26.78 15.39
N ASP A 142 -0.73 26.81 14.24
CA ASP A 142 -1.18 27.54 13.06
C ASP A 142 -2.29 26.82 12.27
N ALA A 143 -2.60 25.56 12.57
CA ALA A 143 -3.64 24.81 11.87
C ALA A 143 -5.03 25.44 12.05
N ASP A 144 -5.36 25.84 13.25
CA ASP A 144 -6.64 26.53 13.55
C ASP A 144 -6.67 27.94 12.93
N VAL A 145 -5.58 28.67 13.05
CA VAL A 145 -5.47 30.04 12.53
C VAL A 145 -5.55 30.07 11.01
N THR A 146 -4.81 29.19 10.34
CA THR A 146 -4.78 29.11 8.87
C THR A 146 -6.14 28.77 8.28
N ALA A 147 -6.88 27.88 8.94
CA ALA A 147 -8.20 27.46 8.49
C ALA A 147 -9.34 28.41 8.88
N GLY A 148 -9.05 29.43 9.70
CA GLY A 148 -10.10 30.31 10.26
C GLY A 148 -11.12 29.57 11.12
N ASN A 149 -10.75 28.39 11.66
CA ASN A 149 -11.60 27.53 12.49
C ASN A 149 -10.89 27.21 13.81
N PRO A 150 -11.24 27.89 14.93
CA PRO A 150 -10.51 27.79 16.19
C PRO A 150 -10.57 26.41 16.85
N ASN A 151 -11.41 25.49 16.31
CA ASN A 151 -11.55 24.13 16.82
C ASN A 151 -10.99 23.06 15.88
N LEU A 152 -10.22 23.42 14.89
CA LEU A 152 -9.79 22.52 13.83
C LEU A 152 -9.00 21.30 14.36
N VAL A 153 -8.02 21.54 15.22
CA VAL A 153 -7.23 20.47 15.87
C VAL A 153 -8.14 19.51 16.63
N THR A 154 -9.04 20.03 17.47
CA THR A 154 -10.00 19.22 18.23
C THR A 154 -10.90 18.41 17.31
N ARG A 155 -11.37 18.99 16.22
CA ARG A 155 -12.26 18.31 15.26
C ARG A 155 -11.56 17.18 14.55
N TYR A 156 -10.33 17.38 14.05
CA TYR A 156 -9.56 16.31 13.39
C TYR A 156 -9.23 15.17 14.35
N ARG A 157 -8.80 15.49 15.57
CA ARG A 157 -8.51 14.48 16.60
C ARG A 157 -9.75 13.68 17.00
N ALA A 158 -10.91 14.30 17.10
CA ALA A 158 -12.17 13.63 17.33
C ALA A 158 -12.53 12.68 16.18
N LYS A 159 -12.26 13.06 14.93
CA LYS A 159 -12.48 12.19 13.77
C LYS A 159 -11.52 10.99 13.73
N VAL A 160 -10.26 11.15 14.15
CA VAL A 160 -9.34 10.01 14.35
C VAL A 160 -9.92 9.02 15.35
N ASP A 161 -10.38 9.49 16.51
CA ASP A 161 -10.98 8.64 17.53
C ASP A 161 -12.30 7.98 17.05
N GLU A 162 -13.14 8.72 16.32
CA GLU A 162 -14.35 8.18 15.69
C GLU A 162 -14.02 7.06 14.72
N MET A 163 -13.06 7.24 13.83
CA MET A 163 -12.60 6.23 12.87
C MET A 163 -12.15 4.95 13.58
N ILE A 164 -11.28 5.07 14.58
CA ILE A 164 -10.74 3.92 15.31
C ILE A 164 -11.87 3.17 16.04
N ASN A 165 -12.82 3.88 16.65
CA ASN A 165 -13.96 3.26 17.31
C ASN A 165 -14.89 2.54 16.32
N ARG A 166 -15.04 3.05 15.08
CA ARG A 166 -15.76 2.35 14.02
C ARG A 166 -15.03 1.06 13.62
N PHE A 167 -13.70 1.07 13.48
CA PHE A 167 -12.94 -0.16 13.23
C PHE A 167 -13.16 -1.21 14.31
N LYS A 168 -13.16 -0.83 15.58
CA LYS A 168 -13.47 -1.75 16.69
C LYS A 168 -14.86 -2.36 16.55
N SER A 169 -15.83 -1.62 16.03
CA SER A 169 -17.21 -2.10 15.88
C SER A 169 -17.40 -3.12 14.75
N TYR A 170 -16.44 -3.22 13.81
CA TYR A 170 -16.51 -4.21 12.73
C TYR A 170 -16.11 -5.62 13.17
N ASP A 171 -15.51 -5.77 14.35
CA ASP A 171 -15.09 -7.04 14.94
C ASP A 171 -14.25 -7.93 14.01
N ARG A 172 -13.32 -7.31 13.30
CA ARG A 172 -12.41 -7.97 12.35
C ARG A 172 -11.06 -7.27 12.30
N ASP A 173 -10.10 -7.91 11.67
CA ASP A 173 -8.79 -7.34 11.48
C ASP A 173 -8.81 -6.22 10.44
N ILE A 174 -8.10 -5.14 10.75
CA ILE A 174 -7.98 -3.95 9.92
C ILE A 174 -6.49 -3.73 9.61
N LEU A 175 -6.15 -3.60 8.35
CA LEU A 175 -4.85 -3.12 7.88
C LEU A 175 -5.01 -1.64 7.49
N LEU A 176 -4.69 -0.73 8.41
CA LEU A 176 -4.89 0.71 8.23
C LEU A 176 -3.70 1.34 7.50
N ARG A 177 -3.86 1.63 6.23
CA ARG A 177 -2.88 2.30 5.35
C ARG A 177 -2.97 3.82 5.56
N ILE A 178 -2.21 4.31 6.56
CA ILE A 178 -2.26 5.73 6.99
C ILE A 178 -1.57 6.60 5.96
N GLY A 179 -2.31 7.48 5.29
CA GLY A 179 -1.77 8.34 4.24
C GLY A 179 -1.06 7.51 3.17
N TYR A 180 -1.79 6.57 2.55
CA TYR A 180 -1.26 5.66 1.54
C TYR A 180 -0.52 6.41 0.42
N GLU A 181 0.48 5.74 -0.18
CA GLU A 181 1.36 6.33 -1.19
C GLU A 181 1.96 7.66 -0.72
N PHE A 182 2.57 7.63 0.48
CA PHE A 182 3.05 8.82 1.17
C PHE A 182 4.02 9.66 0.32
N ASP A 183 4.77 9.03 -0.54
CA ASP A 183 5.77 9.61 -1.45
C ASP A 183 5.22 9.90 -2.85
N GLY A 184 3.92 9.78 -3.04
CA GLY A 184 3.24 10.18 -4.27
C GLY A 184 3.02 11.70 -4.31
N PRO A 185 3.59 12.46 -5.28
CA PRO A 185 3.39 13.90 -5.35
C PRO A 185 1.93 14.32 -5.55
N TRP A 186 1.09 13.40 -6.04
CA TRP A 186 -0.36 13.61 -6.13
C TRP A 186 -1.06 13.71 -4.77
N ASN A 187 -0.47 13.15 -3.70
CA ASN A 187 -0.97 13.26 -2.33
C ASN A 187 -0.45 14.52 -1.62
N CYS A 188 0.66 15.07 -2.06
CA CYS A 188 1.18 16.35 -1.58
C CYS A 188 1.50 16.38 -0.08
N TYR A 189 1.93 15.27 0.51
CA TYR A 189 2.29 15.21 1.92
C TYR A 189 3.67 15.82 2.17
N ASN A 190 3.79 16.57 3.27
CA ASN A 190 5.08 16.91 3.86
C ASN A 190 5.57 15.77 4.74
N SER A 191 6.81 15.30 4.54
CA SER A 191 7.35 14.11 5.21
C SER A 191 7.42 14.23 6.74
N GLU A 192 7.72 15.42 7.28
CA GLU A 192 7.76 15.63 8.73
C GLU A 192 6.36 15.58 9.34
N PHE A 193 5.40 16.27 8.73
CA PHE A 193 4.01 16.27 9.22
C PHE A 193 3.39 14.88 9.09
N TYR A 194 3.71 14.16 8.01
CA TYR A 194 3.26 12.80 7.78
C TYR A 194 3.75 11.85 8.89
N LYS A 195 5.06 11.84 9.18
CA LYS A 195 5.61 10.98 10.25
C LYS A 195 4.93 11.23 11.59
N ASP A 196 4.76 12.49 11.95
CA ASP A 196 4.15 12.85 13.24
C ASP A 196 2.65 12.53 13.28
N ALA A 197 1.92 12.72 12.17
CA ALA A 197 0.52 12.32 12.08
C ALA A 197 0.35 10.79 12.14
N PHE A 198 1.22 10.03 11.47
CA PHE A 198 1.24 8.58 11.55
C PHE A 198 1.44 8.10 13.00
N ARG A 199 2.45 8.67 13.69
CA ARG A 199 2.73 8.39 15.11
C ARG A 199 1.55 8.71 16.00
N TYR A 200 0.90 9.85 15.77
CA TYR A 200 -0.29 10.25 16.51
C TYR A 200 -1.44 9.23 16.33
N ILE A 201 -1.76 8.87 15.09
CA ILE A 201 -2.84 7.91 14.78
C ILE A 201 -2.54 6.55 15.42
N LYS A 202 -1.31 6.01 15.27
CA LYS A 202 -0.93 4.75 15.93
C LYS A 202 -1.04 4.85 17.45
N GLY A 203 -0.58 5.94 18.04
CA GLY A 203 -0.75 6.17 19.49
C GLY A 203 -2.22 6.20 19.93
N ARG A 204 -3.15 6.67 19.07
CA ARG A 204 -4.58 6.63 19.34
C ARG A 204 -5.15 5.21 19.19
N VAL A 205 -4.69 4.44 18.20
CA VAL A 205 -5.04 3.00 18.05
C VAL A 205 -4.73 2.25 19.34
N ASP A 206 -3.52 2.44 19.87
CA ASP A 206 -3.07 1.79 21.10
C ASP A 206 -3.85 2.29 22.34
N ALA A 207 -3.99 3.60 22.49
CA ALA A 207 -4.69 4.21 23.64
C ALA A 207 -6.19 3.84 23.71
N LEU A 208 -6.83 3.59 22.56
CA LEU A 208 -8.22 3.17 22.47
C LEU A 208 -8.39 1.64 22.55
N GLY A 209 -7.29 0.88 22.70
CA GLY A 209 -7.31 -0.57 22.78
C GLY A 209 -7.83 -1.23 21.50
N ALA A 210 -7.53 -0.68 20.34
CA ALA A 210 -7.95 -1.24 19.05
C ALA A 210 -6.98 -2.32 18.57
N THR A 211 -6.89 -3.42 19.31
CA THR A 211 -5.87 -4.49 19.13
C THR A 211 -5.96 -5.24 17.79
N ARG A 212 -7.07 -5.11 17.06
CA ARG A 212 -7.26 -5.69 15.73
C ARG A 212 -6.96 -4.71 14.59
N VAL A 213 -6.37 -3.54 14.89
CA VAL A 213 -5.96 -2.54 13.90
C VAL A 213 -4.44 -2.55 13.81
N ALA A 214 -3.91 -3.00 12.68
CA ALA A 214 -2.50 -2.92 12.34
C ALA A 214 -2.25 -1.74 11.40
N THR A 215 -1.16 -1.00 11.61
CA THR A 215 -0.80 0.14 10.78
C THR A 215 0.09 -0.28 9.62
N VAL A 216 -0.19 0.24 8.44
CA VAL A 216 0.57 0.00 7.21
C VAL A 216 1.19 1.31 6.74
N TRP A 217 2.51 1.34 6.61
CA TRP A 217 3.28 2.43 6.05
C TRP A 217 3.54 2.14 4.57
N GLN A 218 2.82 2.82 3.66
CA GLN A 218 2.76 2.47 2.24
C GLN A 218 3.38 3.52 1.35
N SER A 219 4.44 3.13 0.62
CA SER A 219 5.04 3.87 -0.49
C SER A 219 4.29 3.60 -1.81
N ALA A 220 4.25 4.59 -2.69
CA ALA A 220 3.84 4.40 -4.08
C ALA A 220 4.81 3.49 -4.84
N ALA A 221 6.04 3.37 -4.39
CA ALA A 221 7.13 2.65 -5.07
C ALA A 221 7.24 3.04 -6.56
N TRP A 222 6.99 4.30 -6.86
CA TRP A 222 6.88 4.84 -8.20
C TRP A 222 8.09 5.69 -8.56
N PRO A 223 8.60 5.60 -9.77
CA PRO A 223 9.70 6.45 -10.21
C PRO A 223 9.17 7.84 -10.58
N VAL A 224 8.96 8.69 -9.60
CA VAL A 224 8.48 10.04 -9.82
C VAL A 224 9.58 11.06 -9.55
N ASP A 225 9.41 12.23 -10.15
CA ASP A 225 10.19 13.40 -9.81
C ASP A 225 9.79 13.94 -8.44
N THR A 226 10.66 14.75 -7.89
CA THR A 226 10.34 15.52 -6.69
C THR A 226 9.16 16.47 -6.93
N HIS A 227 8.52 16.92 -5.87
CA HIS A 227 7.48 17.93 -5.98
C HIS A 227 8.07 19.24 -6.53
N PRO A 228 7.47 19.86 -7.56
CA PRO A 228 8.07 21.02 -8.24
C PRO A 228 8.32 22.21 -7.31
N ASP A 229 7.41 22.44 -6.35
CA ASP A 229 7.49 23.55 -5.42
C ASP A 229 8.13 23.16 -4.06
N HIS A 230 8.30 21.88 -3.79
CA HIS A 230 8.76 21.33 -2.52
C HIS A 230 9.74 20.17 -2.72
N PRO A 231 10.91 20.41 -3.34
CA PRO A 231 11.91 19.36 -3.55
C PRO A 231 12.45 18.77 -2.24
N GLU A 232 12.36 19.52 -1.14
CA GLU A 232 12.78 19.08 0.18
C GLU A 232 11.88 17.98 0.79
N TRP A 233 10.72 17.71 0.22
CA TRP A 233 9.85 16.63 0.72
C TRP A 233 10.31 15.23 0.34
N ASN A 234 11.30 15.11 -0.54
CA ASN A 234 12.01 13.88 -0.89
C ASN A 234 11.10 12.72 -1.33
N TYR A 235 10.38 12.90 -2.45
CA TYR A 235 9.47 11.88 -2.97
C TYR A 235 10.15 10.76 -3.77
N VAL A 236 11.41 10.91 -4.14
CA VAL A 236 12.08 9.96 -5.02
C VAL A 236 12.67 8.79 -4.23
N VAL A 237 12.09 7.60 -4.40
CA VAL A 237 12.43 6.39 -3.63
C VAL A 237 13.93 6.05 -3.67
N THR A 238 14.62 6.40 -4.76
CA THR A 238 16.06 6.14 -4.92
C THR A 238 16.96 7.18 -4.29
N ASP A 239 16.42 8.32 -3.87
CA ASP A 239 17.23 9.37 -3.29
C ASP A 239 17.77 8.94 -1.91
N PRO A 240 18.99 9.40 -1.57
CA PRO A 240 19.55 9.13 -0.26
C PRO A 240 18.65 9.67 0.85
N GLY A 241 18.44 8.83 1.88
CA GLY A 241 17.63 9.22 3.03
C GLY A 241 16.12 9.19 2.82
N HIS A 242 15.61 8.91 1.59
CA HIS A 242 14.17 8.91 1.32
C HIS A 242 13.37 8.09 2.35
N LEU A 243 13.74 6.82 2.55
CA LEU A 243 13.00 5.96 3.49
C LEU A 243 13.08 6.48 4.92
N ASP A 244 14.24 6.98 5.36
CA ASP A 244 14.42 7.56 6.70
C ASP A 244 13.61 8.86 6.87
N ASP A 245 13.51 9.68 5.82
CA ASP A 245 12.75 10.91 5.84
C ASP A 245 11.25 10.67 6.03
N TRP A 246 10.76 9.51 5.58
CA TRP A 246 9.34 9.17 5.64
C TRP A 246 8.97 8.17 6.73
N TYR A 247 9.94 7.42 7.29
CA TYR A 247 9.65 6.33 8.22
C TYR A 247 9.30 6.82 9.63
N PRO A 248 8.12 6.47 10.16
CA PRO A 248 7.71 6.89 11.50
C PRO A 248 8.51 6.22 12.63
N GLY A 249 9.12 5.08 12.36
CA GLY A 249 9.86 4.25 13.32
C GLY A 249 9.17 2.90 13.61
N ASP A 250 9.98 1.91 13.98
CA ASP A 250 9.55 0.51 14.13
C ASP A 250 8.38 0.31 15.08
N GLN A 251 8.32 1.10 16.15
CA GLN A 251 7.27 0.99 17.16
C GLN A 251 5.90 1.50 16.69
N TYR A 252 5.86 2.21 15.55
CA TYR A 252 4.62 2.77 15.00
C TYR A 252 4.13 2.04 13.75
N VAL A 253 5.01 1.28 13.10
CA VAL A 253 4.72 0.58 11.85
C VAL A 253 4.59 -0.92 12.12
N ASP A 254 3.41 -1.48 11.84
CA ASP A 254 3.18 -2.92 11.94
C ASP A 254 3.51 -3.62 10.60
N TRP A 255 3.25 -2.97 9.46
CA TRP A 255 3.47 -3.48 8.12
C TRP A 255 4.11 -2.43 7.21
N VAL A 256 4.99 -2.87 6.31
CA VAL A 256 5.45 -2.05 5.18
C VAL A 256 4.56 -2.32 3.98
N GLY A 257 3.98 -1.26 3.42
CA GLY A 257 3.13 -1.32 2.23
C GLY A 257 3.81 -0.78 0.99
N LEU A 258 3.39 -1.26 -0.18
CA LEU A 258 3.80 -0.68 -1.46
C LEU A 258 2.73 -0.88 -2.53
N SER A 259 2.75 -0.03 -3.56
CA SER A 259 1.97 -0.19 -4.78
C SER A 259 2.79 -0.91 -5.85
N SER A 260 2.15 -1.79 -6.64
CA SER A 260 2.79 -2.57 -7.69
C SER A 260 1.93 -2.63 -8.94
N PHE A 261 1.98 -1.56 -9.75
CA PHE A 261 1.28 -1.50 -11.04
C PHE A 261 2.17 -1.93 -12.20
N TYR A 262 3.48 -2.00 -12.00
CA TYR A 262 4.46 -2.40 -13.01
C TYR A 262 5.29 -3.55 -12.49
N ASN A 263 5.52 -4.53 -13.35
CA ASN A 263 6.28 -5.74 -13.00
C ASN A 263 7.44 -6.01 -13.98
N SER A 264 7.90 -4.99 -14.69
CA SER A 264 9.06 -5.06 -15.58
C SER A 264 10.23 -4.28 -15.01
N ARG A 265 11.46 -4.81 -15.16
CA ARG A 265 12.68 -4.13 -14.74
C ARG A 265 13.17 -3.06 -15.73
N SER A 266 12.53 -2.95 -16.89
CA SER A 266 12.84 -1.92 -17.87
C SER A 266 11.55 -1.45 -18.50
N VAL A 267 11.02 -0.36 -18.01
CA VAL A 267 9.82 0.28 -18.51
C VAL A 267 10.13 1.74 -18.84
N ARG A 268 9.71 2.18 -20.02
CA ARG A 268 9.57 3.60 -20.29
C ARG A 268 8.17 4.01 -19.83
N THR A 269 8.10 4.50 -18.63
CA THR A 269 6.85 4.95 -18.04
C THR A 269 6.61 6.41 -18.34
N GLN A 270 5.36 6.81 -18.36
CA GLN A 270 4.94 8.18 -18.56
C GLN A 270 4.01 8.59 -17.41
N TRP A 271 4.59 9.17 -16.39
CA TRP A 271 3.81 9.89 -15.38
C TRP A 271 3.46 11.28 -15.93
N GLY A 272 2.21 11.69 -15.79
CA GLY A 272 1.75 12.91 -16.45
C GLY A 272 2.08 12.93 -17.95
N CYS A 273 2.29 11.72 -18.51
CA CYS A 273 2.70 11.50 -19.89
C CYS A 273 4.08 12.08 -20.29
N GLY A 274 4.94 12.38 -19.32
CA GLY A 274 6.40 12.47 -19.50
C GLY A 274 7.02 11.07 -19.69
N THR A 275 8.24 10.97 -20.16
CA THR A 275 8.91 9.68 -20.38
C THR A 275 10.04 9.50 -19.38
N TYR A 276 9.99 8.42 -18.61
CA TYR A 276 11.03 8.03 -17.66
C TYR A 276 11.54 6.63 -17.99
N ASP A 277 12.86 6.46 -18.01
CA ASP A 277 13.46 5.13 -17.98
C ASP A 277 13.59 4.72 -16.52
N THR A 278 12.99 3.58 -16.16
CA THR A 278 12.91 3.16 -14.77
C THR A 278 12.97 1.65 -14.63
N ASP A 279 13.33 1.18 -13.44
CA ASP A 279 13.18 -0.19 -12.97
C ASP A 279 12.14 -0.24 -11.83
N PRO A 280 10.84 -0.32 -12.13
CA PRO A 280 9.80 -0.36 -11.10
C PRO A 280 9.95 -1.54 -10.13
N VAL A 281 10.38 -2.70 -10.64
CA VAL A 281 10.58 -3.88 -9.77
C VAL A 281 11.75 -3.64 -8.81
N GLY A 282 12.81 -2.97 -9.25
CA GLY A 282 13.91 -2.59 -8.37
C GLY A 282 13.49 -1.62 -7.26
N LEU A 283 12.56 -0.70 -7.55
CA LEU A 283 11.99 0.18 -6.53
C LEU A 283 11.13 -0.61 -5.52
N GLN A 284 10.31 -1.53 -6.00
CA GLN A 284 9.51 -2.42 -5.16
C GLN A 284 10.40 -3.33 -4.29
N ASP A 285 11.44 -3.94 -4.89
CA ASP A 285 12.42 -4.78 -4.17
C ASP A 285 13.11 -3.98 -3.04
N ARG A 286 13.41 -2.69 -3.26
CA ARG A 286 13.99 -1.81 -2.22
C ARG A 286 13.08 -1.67 -1.00
N LEU A 287 11.76 -1.57 -1.20
CA LEU A 287 10.80 -1.54 -0.08
C LEU A 287 10.74 -2.90 0.63
N LEU A 288 10.82 -4.02 -0.11
CA LEU A 288 10.87 -5.35 0.51
C LEU A 288 12.15 -5.56 1.32
N ASP A 289 13.30 -5.09 0.84
CA ASP A 289 14.55 -5.15 1.58
C ASP A 289 14.51 -4.28 2.83
N PHE A 290 13.88 -3.11 2.76
CA PHE A 290 13.62 -2.29 3.93
C PHE A 290 12.73 -3.02 4.95
N ALA A 291 11.64 -3.65 4.50
CA ALA A 291 10.77 -4.44 5.37
C ALA A 291 11.53 -5.58 6.07
N ARG A 292 12.39 -6.31 5.33
CA ARG A 292 13.27 -7.35 5.89
C ARG A 292 14.23 -6.80 6.94
N ALA A 293 14.87 -5.67 6.65
CA ALA A 293 15.83 -5.04 7.56
C ALA A 293 15.19 -4.60 8.89
N HIS A 294 13.91 -4.21 8.85
CA HIS A 294 13.12 -3.80 10.01
C HIS A 294 12.29 -4.94 10.63
N GLY A 295 12.40 -6.18 10.11
CA GLY A 295 11.63 -7.33 10.62
C GLY A 295 10.13 -7.17 10.48
N LYS A 296 9.65 -6.45 9.44
CA LYS A 296 8.24 -6.19 9.19
C LYS A 296 7.71 -7.05 8.05
N PRO A 297 6.48 -7.56 8.13
CA PRO A 297 5.82 -8.13 6.97
C PRO A 297 5.53 -7.02 5.94
N ALA A 298 5.56 -7.40 4.65
CA ALA A 298 5.19 -6.50 3.59
C ALA A 298 3.78 -6.80 3.06
N MET A 299 3.08 -5.73 2.66
CA MET A 299 1.81 -5.80 1.95
C MET A 299 1.97 -5.15 0.57
N VAL A 300 1.71 -5.90 -0.50
CA VAL A 300 1.38 -5.25 -1.76
C VAL A 300 -0.03 -4.68 -1.61
N SER A 301 -0.10 -3.37 -1.43
CA SER A 301 -1.34 -2.69 -1.02
C SER A 301 -2.26 -2.35 -2.20
N GLU A 302 -1.66 -2.16 -3.37
CA GLU A 302 -2.35 -1.85 -4.62
C GLU A 302 -1.62 -2.48 -5.79
N ALA A 303 -2.33 -3.25 -6.62
CA ALA A 303 -1.77 -3.84 -7.82
C ALA A 303 -2.86 -4.16 -8.85
N ALA A 304 -2.63 -3.77 -10.09
CA ALA A 304 -3.44 -4.13 -11.24
C ALA A 304 -2.65 -3.88 -12.54
N PRO A 305 -2.96 -4.60 -13.64
CA PRO A 305 -2.49 -4.20 -14.95
C PRO A 305 -3.14 -2.87 -15.33
N GLN A 306 -2.34 -1.91 -15.79
CA GLN A 306 -2.84 -0.66 -16.34
C GLN A 306 -2.99 -0.74 -17.86
N GLY A 307 -4.02 -0.08 -18.39
CA GLY A 307 -4.26 0.03 -19.83
C GLY A 307 -4.68 -1.27 -20.51
N ALA A 308 -4.97 -2.32 -19.77
CA ALA A 308 -5.47 -3.57 -20.33
C ALA A 308 -6.88 -3.36 -20.87
N ARG A 309 -7.15 -3.90 -22.08
CA ARG A 309 -8.48 -3.88 -22.71
C ARG A 309 -9.06 -2.49 -23.02
N THR A 310 -8.24 -1.44 -22.95
CA THR A 310 -8.67 -0.11 -23.40
C THR A 310 -9.03 -0.15 -24.88
N GLY A 311 -10.07 0.59 -25.27
CA GLY A 311 -10.48 0.69 -26.67
C GLY A 311 -9.36 1.19 -27.58
N ALA A 312 -9.37 0.78 -28.84
CA ALA A 312 -8.42 1.21 -29.85
C ALA A 312 -8.38 2.76 -29.95
N GLY A 313 -7.18 3.33 -29.87
CA GLY A 313 -6.97 4.77 -29.96
C GLY A 313 -7.03 5.52 -28.63
N THR A 314 -7.34 4.84 -27.52
CA THR A 314 -7.19 5.45 -26.20
C THR A 314 -5.74 5.34 -25.76
N ALA A 315 -5.18 6.47 -25.34
CA ALA A 315 -3.80 6.52 -24.88
C ALA A 315 -3.73 6.26 -23.39
N SER A 316 -3.28 5.06 -23.02
CA SER A 316 -2.69 4.87 -21.67
C SER A 316 -1.32 5.53 -21.65
N CYS A 317 -0.95 6.14 -20.54
CA CYS A 317 0.42 6.65 -20.35
C CYS A 317 1.47 5.52 -20.40
N ILE A 318 1.08 4.28 -20.14
CA ILE A 318 1.94 3.09 -20.18
C ILE A 318 2.11 2.57 -21.62
N PHE A 319 1.03 2.56 -22.38
CA PHE A 319 1.00 1.95 -23.71
C PHE A 319 0.96 2.98 -24.84
N ARG A 320 1.36 4.23 -24.60
CA ARG A 320 1.25 5.32 -25.59
C ARG A 320 1.81 4.96 -26.96
N ASN A 321 2.90 4.22 -27.02
CA ASN A 321 3.59 3.82 -28.26
C ASN A 321 3.35 2.35 -28.61
N ASN A 322 2.56 1.62 -27.84
CA ASN A 322 2.22 0.22 -28.05
C ASN A 322 0.70 0.06 -27.95
N PRO A 323 0.10 -0.81 -28.78
CA PRO A 323 -1.29 -1.17 -28.58
C PRO A 323 -1.49 -1.74 -27.19
N ALA A 324 -2.54 -1.30 -26.50
CA ALA A 324 -2.92 -1.90 -25.22
C ALA A 324 -3.22 -3.40 -25.43
N PRO A 325 -2.76 -4.29 -24.53
CA PRO A 325 -3.05 -5.71 -24.66
C PRO A 325 -4.55 -5.96 -24.54
N SER A 326 -5.13 -6.67 -25.51
CA SER A 326 -6.56 -6.94 -25.59
C SER A 326 -6.92 -8.42 -25.49
N SER A 327 -5.99 -9.33 -25.78
CA SER A 327 -6.23 -10.76 -25.59
C SER A 327 -5.87 -11.18 -24.16
N GLY A 328 -6.65 -12.12 -23.59
CA GLY A 328 -6.38 -12.64 -22.25
C GLY A 328 -4.99 -13.21 -22.09
N GLN A 329 -4.47 -13.89 -23.13
CA GLN A 329 -3.10 -14.38 -23.12
C GLN A 329 -2.06 -13.25 -23.00
N ALA A 330 -2.21 -12.19 -23.81
CA ALA A 330 -1.28 -11.06 -23.79
C ALA A 330 -1.37 -10.27 -22.47
N ILE A 331 -2.57 -10.14 -21.89
CA ILE A 331 -2.78 -9.50 -20.59
C ILE A 331 -2.11 -10.33 -19.48
N TRP A 332 -2.31 -11.64 -19.51
CA TRP A 332 -1.69 -12.54 -18.53
C TRP A 332 -0.16 -12.49 -18.59
N ASP A 333 0.41 -12.72 -19.76
CA ASP A 333 1.85 -12.77 -19.93
C ASP A 333 2.52 -11.40 -19.73
N GLY A 334 1.80 -10.31 -20.06
CA GLY A 334 2.30 -8.95 -19.93
C GLY A 334 2.32 -8.42 -18.49
N TRP A 335 1.48 -8.96 -17.61
CA TRP A 335 1.41 -8.46 -16.23
C TRP A 335 1.26 -9.55 -15.18
N HIS A 336 0.19 -10.36 -15.24
CA HIS A 336 -0.18 -11.26 -14.14
C HIS A 336 0.90 -12.29 -13.82
N ALA A 337 1.46 -12.94 -14.84
CA ALA A 337 2.50 -13.95 -14.64
C ALA A 337 3.70 -13.37 -13.88
N GLY A 338 4.19 -12.21 -14.29
CA GLY A 338 5.31 -11.55 -13.63
C GLY A 338 5.01 -11.13 -12.20
N TYR A 339 3.79 -10.62 -11.96
CA TYR A 339 3.34 -10.21 -10.64
C TYR A 339 3.27 -11.39 -9.66
N PHE A 340 2.60 -12.46 -10.03
CA PHE A 340 2.45 -13.64 -9.18
C PHE A 340 3.78 -14.36 -8.93
N ASP A 341 4.64 -14.45 -9.95
CA ASP A 341 6.00 -14.97 -9.79
C ASP A 341 6.85 -14.12 -8.85
N TRP A 342 6.68 -12.80 -8.87
CA TRP A 342 7.39 -11.90 -7.97
C TRP A 342 6.89 -12.04 -6.52
N VAL A 343 5.58 -12.15 -6.31
CA VAL A 343 4.99 -12.42 -4.99
C VAL A 343 5.48 -13.76 -4.44
N GLU A 344 5.45 -14.83 -5.25
CA GLU A 344 5.92 -16.16 -4.84
C GLU A 344 7.40 -16.17 -4.44
N ARG A 345 8.26 -15.47 -5.17
CA ARG A 345 9.69 -15.36 -4.82
C ARG A 345 9.96 -14.56 -3.53
N ASN A 346 9.05 -13.69 -3.14
CA ASN A 346 9.19 -12.80 -1.99
C ASN A 346 8.22 -13.13 -0.83
N LYS A 347 7.61 -14.33 -0.83
CA LYS A 347 6.66 -14.74 0.23
C LYS A 347 7.28 -14.94 1.61
N ASP A 348 8.59 -14.83 1.72
CA ASP A 348 9.30 -14.70 2.99
C ASP A 348 8.93 -13.41 3.71
N VAL A 349 8.71 -12.33 2.97
CA VAL A 349 8.39 -11.00 3.49
C VAL A 349 7.00 -10.51 3.06
N ILE A 350 6.54 -10.80 1.83
CA ILE A 350 5.19 -10.45 1.37
C ILE A 350 4.19 -11.40 2.05
N ARG A 351 3.32 -10.83 2.88
CA ARG A 351 2.33 -11.58 3.67
C ARG A 351 0.88 -11.23 3.30
N ALA A 352 0.69 -10.17 2.52
CA ALA A 352 -0.59 -9.80 1.92
C ALA A 352 -0.34 -9.22 0.53
N ALA A 353 -1.20 -9.54 -0.42
CA ALA A 353 -1.10 -9.03 -1.78
C ALA A 353 -2.50 -8.68 -2.32
N ALA A 354 -2.69 -7.39 -2.60
CA ALA A 354 -3.93 -6.89 -3.16
C ALA A 354 -3.96 -7.05 -4.67
N TYR A 355 -5.16 -7.29 -5.18
CA TYR A 355 -5.49 -7.19 -6.59
C TYR A 355 -6.70 -6.27 -6.77
N ILE A 356 -6.55 -5.22 -7.57
CA ILE A 356 -7.61 -4.28 -7.88
C ILE A 356 -8.36 -4.79 -9.12
N ASN A 357 -9.55 -5.35 -8.89
CA ASN A 357 -10.37 -6.04 -9.88
C ASN A 357 -11.43 -5.09 -10.47
N THR A 358 -11.01 -4.03 -11.12
CA THR A 358 -11.88 -2.89 -11.47
C THR A 358 -11.94 -2.65 -12.98
N ASP A 359 -13.12 -2.22 -13.44
CA ASP A 359 -13.30 -1.56 -14.73
C ASP A 359 -13.02 -0.06 -14.55
N TRP A 360 -11.77 0.33 -14.70
CA TRP A 360 -11.34 1.72 -14.54
C TRP A 360 -11.98 2.64 -15.58
N ASP A 361 -12.20 2.13 -16.79
CA ASP A 361 -12.81 2.91 -17.86
C ASP A 361 -14.29 3.25 -17.59
N ALA A 362 -14.95 2.53 -16.67
CA ALA A 362 -16.29 2.84 -16.18
C ALA A 362 -16.33 3.90 -15.06
N GLN A 363 -15.18 4.23 -14.48
CA GLN A 363 -15.07 5.16 -13.34
C GLN A 363 -14.67 6.56 -13.80
N THR A 364 -15.36 7.60 -13.35
CA THR A 364 -15.20 8.98 -13.84
C THR A 364 -13.80 9.54 -13.61
N GLN A 365 -13.12 9.13 -12.53
CA GLN A 365 -11.76 9.55 -12.22
C GLN A 365 -10.72 9.07 -13.25
N TRP A 366 -10.98 7.94 -13.91
CA TRP A 366 -10.05 7.26 -14.82
C TRP A 366 -10.50 7.33 -16.28
N GLN A 367 -11.62 7.98 -16.54
CA GLN A 367 -12.13 8.17 -17.90
C GLN A 367 -11.35 9.25 -18.64
N CYS A 368 -11.19 9.04 -19.93
CA CYS A 368 -10.70 10.06 -20.85
C CYS A 368 -11.82 10.59 -21.74
N ALA A 369 -11.91 11.89 -21.87
CA ALA A 369 -12.78 12.49 -22.88
C ALA A 369 -12.36 12.04 -24.27
N ASN A 370 -13.32 11.83 -25.16
CA ASN A 370 -13.04 11.36 -26.52
C ASN A 370 -12.04 12.26 -27.23
N GLY A 371 -10.94 11.65 -27.67
CA GLY A 371 -9.83 12.36 -28.34
C GLY A 371 -8.86 13.11 -27.41
N ALA A 372 -9.07 13.07 -26.08
CA ALA A 372 -8.11 13.68 -25.16
C ALA A 372 -6.81 12.88 -25.10
N GLN A 373 -5.71 13.61 -24.88
CA GLN A 373 -4.39 13.02 -24.69
C GLN A 373 -4.24 12.61 -23.20
N ALA A 374 -3.73 11.41 -22.94
CA ALA A 374 -3.41 10.97 -21.60
C ALA A 374 -2.46 11.95 -20.90
N GLY A 375 -2.77 12.33 -19.64
CA GLY A 375 -2.05 13.34 -18.88
C GLY A 375 -2.42 14.79 -19.22
N GLY A 376 -3.31 15.00 -20.19
CA GLY A 376 -3.80 16.32 -20.60
C GLY A 376 -5.21 16.61 -20.10
N PRO A 377 -5.73 17.81 -20.44
CA PRO A 377 -7.11 18.16 -20.09
C PRO A 377 -8.13 17.13 -20.56
N GLY A 378 -9.01 16.69 -19.66
CA GLY A 378 -10.01 15.65 -19.94
C GLY A 378 -9.48 14.21 -19.91
N CYS A 379 -8.21 14.00 -19.57
CA CYS A 379 -7.61 12.68 -19.42
C CYS A 379 -6.41 12.71 -18.46
N VAL A 380 -6.57 13.35 -17.32
CA VAL A 380 -5.46 13.67 -16.38
C VAL A 380 -4.76 12.40 -15.91
N ASN A 381 -5.52 11.36 -15.58
CA ASN A 381 -5.00 10.10 -15.06
C ASN A 381 -4.68 9.06 -16.15
N GLY A 382 -4.97 9.36 -17.40
CA GLY A 382 -4.84 8.39 -18.50
C GLY A 382 -5.96 7.35 -18.51
N ASN A 383 -5.98 6.48 -19.51
CA ASN A 383 -6.87 5.33 -19.57
C ASN A 383 -6.26 4.15 -18.83
N TRP A 384 -6.91 3.72 -17.77
CA TRP A 384 -6.44 2.59 -16.97
C TRP A 384 -6.98 1.24 -17.42
N GLY A 385 -8.04 1.22 -18.24
CA GLY A 385 -8.59 0.01 -18.84
C GLY A 385 -9.47 -0.80 -17.92
N ASP A 386 -9.56 -2.11 -18.20
CA ASP A 386 -10.37 -3.05 -17.44
C ASP A 386 -9.47 -4.13 -16.85
N SER A 387 -9.25 -4.10 -15.55
CA SER A 387 -8.43 -5.06 -14.81
C SER A 387 -9.22 -6.23 -14.23
N ARG A 388 -10.55 -6.30 -14.47
CA ARG A 388 -11.37 -7.39 -13.93
C ARG A 388 -10.94 -8.73 -14.52
N VAL A 389 -10.64 -9.70 -13.64
CA VAL A 389 -10.23 -11.04 -14.07
C VAL A 389 -11.34 -11.76 -14.84
N GLN A 390 -12.59 -11.55 -14.46
CA GLN A 390 -13.77 -12.14 -15.11
C GLN A 390 -14.10 -11.52 -16.48
N ALA A 391 -13.48 -10.40 -16.84
CA ALA A 391 -13.68 -9.78 -18.14
C ALA A 391 -13.07 -10.59 -19.31
N ASP A 392 -12.22 -11.58 -19.01
CA ASP A 392 -11.66 -12.48 -20.01
C ASP A 392 -11.53 -13.92 -19.45
N PRO A 393 -12.07 -14.94 -20.15
CA PRO A 393 -12.07 -16.30 -19.64
C PRO A 393 -10.66 -16.90 -19.47
N THR A 394 -9.67 -16.47 -20.26
CA THR A 394 -8.27 -16.96 -20.12
C THR A 394 -7.63 -16.38 -18.88
N VAL A 395 -7.83 -15.08 -18.63
CA VAL A 395 -7.33 -14.42 -17.41
C VAL A 395 -7.99 -15.01 -16.18
N LEU A 396 -9.31 -15.19 -16.19
CA LEU A 396 -10.04 -15.77 -15.07
C LEU A 396 -9.56 -17.19 -14.75
N ALA A 397 -9.47 -18.07 -15.74
CA ALA A 397 -9.04 -19.44 -15.52
C ALA A 397 -7.64 -19.49 -14.88
N ARG A 398 -6.70 -18.73 -15.41
CA ARG A 398 -5.32 -18.69 -14.89
C ARG A 398 -5.22 -18.03 -13.52
N PHE A 399 -6.02 -16.99 -13.28
CA PHE A 399 -6.10 -16.34 -11.97
C PHE A 399 -6.61 -17.33 -10.91
N LEU A 400 -7.66 -18.07 -11.19
CA LEU A 400 -8.18 -19.10 -10.29
C LEU A 400 -7.17 -20.24 -10.05
N ASP A 401 -6.45 -20.67 -11.08
CA ASP A 401 -5.38 -21.66 -10.92
C ASP A 401 -4.26 -21.12 -10.00
N GLU A 402 -3.93 -19.84 -10.12
CA GLU A 402 -2.90 -19.20 -9.30
C GLU A 402 -3.32 -19.09 -7.83
N ILE A 403 -4.50 -18.52 -7.57
CA ILE A 403 -4.94 -18.29 -6.19
C ILE A 403 -5.29 -19.56 -5.42
N ARG A 404 -5.47 -20.71 -6.09
CA ARG A 404 -5.63 -22.04 -5.48
C ARG A 404 -4.33 -22.67 -5.02
N LYS A 405 -3.18 -22.10 -5.37
CA LYS A 405 -1.89 -22.62 -4.90
C LYS A 405 -1.77 -22.50 -3.37
N PRO A 406 -1.02 -23.42 -2.73
CA PRO A 406 -0.89 -23.42 -1.26
C PRO A 406 -0.27 -22.16 -0.66
N THR A 407 0.35 -21.31 -1.46
CA THR A 407 0.89 -20.02 -1.03
C THR A 407 -0.20 -19.09 -0.51
N TRP A 408 -1.37 -19.12 -1.13
CA TRP A 408 -2.45 -18.19 -0.81
C TRP A 408 -3.28 -18.64 0.39
N THR A 409 -3.68 -17.68 1.21
CA THR A 409 -4.66 -17.89 2.28
C THR A 409 -5.97 -17.22 1.94
N HIS A 410 -7.03 -17.93 2.26
CA HIS A 410 -8.41 -17.56 1.97
C HIS A 410 -9.23 -17.61 3.26
N ASN A 411 -10.41 -17.01 3.24
CA ASN A 411 -11.40 -17.23 4.28
C ASN A 411 -12.16 -18.54 3.98
N GLU A 412 -12.38 -19.33 5.04
CA GLU A 412 -13.19 -20.55 5.00
C GLU A 412 -14.66 -20.24 5.34
#